data_fdc297fedfc8fc0f8cddd2362f22a266
#
_entry.id   fdc297fedfc8fc0f8cddd2362f22a266
#
_cell.length_a   1.000
_cell.length_b   1.000
_cell.length_c   1.000
_cell.angle_alpha   90.00
_cell.angle_beta   90.00
_cell.angle_gamma   90.00
#
_symmetry.space_group_name_H-M   'P 1'
#
loop_
_entity.id
_entity.type
_entity.pdbx_description
1 polymer ?
#
loop_
_entity_poly.entity_id
_entity_poly.type
_entity_poly.pdbx_seq_one_letter_code
_entity_poly.pdbx_strand_id
1 'polypeptide(L)'
;MKLTSAAKAAHLRVGRTGEMCAAKVLRAEKCVVLTTNYRCPAGEIDIVARDGETLVFVEVKTRRGKLIPGSSPGDNLSANQKKRIIRASSYYLAEIDRPSCRCRYDLIEVLAGRFGPRSIKHWRGCFTPSESFRHEKPLIDF
;
A
#
# COMPACT_ATOMS: atom_id res chain seq x y z
N MET A 1 5.70 -5.93 25.54
CA MET A 1 4.55 -5.38 26.30
C MET A 1 3.27 -5.56 25.50
N LYS A 2 2.28 -6.24 26.06
CA LYS A 2 1.01 -6.44 25.37
C LYS A 2 0.18 -5.15 25.43
N LEU A 3 -0.33 -4.71 24.26
CA LEU A 3 -1.22 -3.57 24.19
C LEU A 3 -2.56 -3.87 24.89
N THR A 4 -3.12 -2.88 25.55
CA THR A 4 -4.47 -3.01 26.12
C THR A 4 -5.52 -3.13 25.02
N SER A 5 -6.69 -3.65 25.37
CA SER A 5 -7.81 -3.76 24.41
C SER A 5 -8.19 -2.40 23.81
N ALA A 6 -8.22 -1.37 24.64
CA ALA A 6 -8.50 0.02 24.19
C ALA A 6 -7.43 0.54 23.21
N ALA A 7 -6.14 0.27 23.48
CA ALA A 7 -5.06 0.66 22.60
C ALA A 7 -5.11 -0.09 21.25
N LYS A 8 -5.47 -1.38 21.26
CA LYS A 8 -5.68 -2.16 20.04
C LYS A 8 -6.84 -1.61 19.21
N ALA A 9 -7.96 -1.28 19.85
CA ALA A 9 -9.12 -0.70 19.18
C ALA A 9 -8.79 0.68 18.58
N ALA A 10 -8.04 1.52 19.29
CA ALA A 10 -7.58 2.81 18.78
C ALA A 10 -6.64 2.64 17.57
N HIS A 11 -5.73 1.67 17.61
CA HIS A 11 -4.80 1.36 16.52
C HIS A 11 -5.55 0.90 15.26
N LEU A 12 -6.54 0.03 15.41
CA LEU A 12 -7.41 -0.42 14.30
C LEU A 12 -8.21 0.73 13.68
N ARG A 13 -8.74 1.64 14.52
CA ARG A 13 -9.47 2.83 14.02
C ARG A 13 -8.57 3.76 13.22
N VAL A 14 -7.35 4.00 13.68
CA VAL A 14 -6.36 4.83 12.95
C VAL A 14 -6.02 4.21 11.61
N GLY A 15 -5.79 2.89 11.55
CA GLY A 15 -5.52 2.18 10.31
C GLY A 15 -6.68 2.27 9.31
N ARG A 16 -7.92 2.05 9.75
CA ARG A 16 -9.12 2.18 8.90
C ARG A 16 -9.30 3.60 8.39
N THR A 17 -9.09 4.60 9.22
CA THR A 17 -9.15 6.00 8.81
C THR A 17 -8.12 6.31 7.75
N GLY A 18 -6.89 5.82 7.90
CA GLY A 18 -5.83 5.98 6.92
C GLY A 18 -6.18 5.36 5.57
N GLU A 19 -6.69 4.13 5.56
CA GLU A 19 -7.11 3.45 4.33
C GLU A 19 -8.28 4.17 3.66
N MET A 20 -9.26 4.67 4.41
CA MET A 20 -10.37 5.48 3.87
C MET A 20 -9.86 6.78 3.25
N CYS A 21 -8.93 7.46 3.90
CA CYS A 21 -8.30 8.67 3.37
C CYS A 21 -7.53 8.38 2.08
N ALA A 22 -6.76 7.30 2.05
CA ALA A 22 -6.02 6.88 0.88
C ALA A 22 -6.95 6.57 -0.31
N ALA A 23 -8.05 5.88 -0.08
CA ALA A 23 -9.05 5.62 -1.11
C ALA A 23 -9.66 6.91 -1.66
N LYS A 24 -9.96 7.88 -0.81
CA LYS A 24 -10.45 9.20 -1.24
C LYS A 24 -9.44 9.95 -2.09
N VAL A 25 -8.16 9.92 -1.71
CA VAL A 25 -7.08 10.54 -2.50
C VAL A 25 -6.99 9.90 -3.88
N LEU A 26 -7.00 8.58 -3.96
CA LEU A 26 -6.96 7.86 -5.24
C LEU A 26 -8.14 8.23 -6.14
N ARG A 27 -9.34 8.30 -5.59
CA ARG A 27 -10.54 8.71 -6.33
C ARG A 27 -10.47 10.16 -6.79
N ALA A 28 -9.95 11.06 -5.96
CA ALA A 28 -9.73 12.46 -6.32
C ALA A 28 -8.72 12.61 -7.46
N GLU A 29 -7.75 11.71 -7.55
CA GLU A 29 -6.77 11.61 -8.63
C GLU A 29 -7.31 10.82 -9.84
N LYS A 30 -8.60 10.52 -9.86
CA LYS A 30 -9.31 9.80 -10.94
C LYS A 30 -8.89 8.34 -11.11
N CYS A 31 -8.33 7.73 -10.07
CA CYS A 31 -8.13 6.29 -10.02
C CYS A 31 -9.44 5.59 -9.65
N VAL A 32 -9.64 4.40 -10.18
CA VAL A 32 -10.76 3.54 -9.80
C VAL A 32 -10.28 2.56 -8.73
N VAL A 33 -10.87 2.61 -7.55
CA VAL A 33 -10.58 1.65 -6.48
C VAL A 33 -11.29 0.34 -6.80
N LEU A 34 -10.53 -0.72 -7.04
CA LEU A 34 -11.06 -2.02 -7.43
C LEU A 34 -11.39 -2.90 -6.22
N THR A 35 -10.50 -2.93 -5.24
CA THR A 35 -10.72 -3.65 -3.99
C THR A 35 -9.88 -3.06 -2.87
N THR A 36 -10.30 -3.31 -1.65
CA THR A 36 -9.59 -2.93 -0.43
C THR A 36 -9.37 -4.16 0.44
N ASN A 37 -8.28 -4.16 1.21
CA ASN A 37 -7.95 -5.25 2.12
C ASN A 37 -7.91 -6.62 1.44
N TYR A 38 -7.22 -6.67 0.29
CA TYR A 38 -7.02 -7.93 -0.42
C TYR A 38 -6.11 -8.85 0.39
N ARG A 39 -6.57 -10.07 0.66
CA ARG A 39 -5.83 -11.07 1.44
C ARG A 39 -5.52 -12.29 0.61
N CYS A 40 -4.30 -12.79 0.77
CA CYS A 40 -3.83 -14.00 0.11
C CYS A 40 -2.77 -14.71 0.98
N PRO A 41 -2.29 -15.92 0.61
CA PRO A 41 -1.27 -16.61 1.38
C PRO A 41 0.04 -15.83 1.55
N ALA A 42 0.36 -14.91 0.66
CA ALA A 42 1.57 -14.10 0.74
C ALA A 42 1.43 -12.89 1.68
N GLY A 43 0.22 -12.48 2.02
CA GLY A 43 -0.06 -11.32 2.87
C GLY A 43 -1.24 -10.50 2.38
N GLU A 44 -1.23 -9.21 2.67
CA GLU A 44 -2.31 -8.28 2.35
C GLU A 44 -1.83 -7.17 1.43
N ILE A 45 -2.75 -6.66 0.60
CA ILE A 45 -2.61 -5.40 -0.12
C ILE A 45 -3.75 -4.49 0.36
N ASP A 46 -3.40 -3.31 0.83
CA ASP A 46 -4.38 -2.39 1.42
C ASP A 46 -5.39 -1.91 0.39
N ILE A 47 -4.94 -1.51 -0.78
CA ILE A 47 -5.81 -1.05 -1.87
C ILE A 47 -5.26 -1.55 -3.20
N VAL A 48 -6.14 -2.07 -4.04
CA VAL A 48 -5.87 -2.30 -5.46
C VAL A 48 -6.72 -1.31 -6.25
N ALA A 49 -6.08 -0.53 -7.10
CA ALA A 49 -6.71 0.50 -7.89
C ALA A 49 -6.29 0.40 -9.36
N ARG A 50 -6.98 1.15 -10.20
CA ARG A 50 -6.64 1.30 -11.60
C ARG A 50 -6.46 2.79 -11.92
N ASP A 51 -5.32 3.12 -12.48
CA ASP A 51 -4.99 4.44 -12.99
C ASP A 51 -4.87 4.35 -14.51
N GLY A 52 -5.92 4.75 -15.22
CA GLY A 52 -6.02 4.48 -16.65
C GLY A 52 -5.98 2.97 -16.93
N GLU A 53 -4.96 2.51 -17.64
CA GLU A 53 -4.73 1.10 -17.96
C GLU A 53 -3.72 0.42 -17.02
N THR A 54 -3.20 1.16 -16.03
CA THR A 54 -2.23 0.65 -15.07
C THR A 54 -2.91 0.15 -13.82
N LEU A 55 -2.62 -1.09 -13.41
CA LEU A 55 -2.99 -1.61 -12.09
C LEU A 55 -2.04 -1.05 -11.05
N VAL A 56 -2.59 -0.56 -9.95
CA VAL A 56 -1.85 0.07 -8.88
C VAL A 56 -2.08 -0.69 -7.58
N PHE A 57 -1.01 -1.21 -7.01
CA PHE A 57 -1.03 -1.88 -5.71
C PHE A 57 -0.52 -0.89 -4.67
N VAL A 58 -1.35 -0.56 -3.70
CA VAL A 58 -1.09 0.53 -2.76
C VAL A 58 -0.94 -0.01 -1.35
N GLU A 59 0.19 0.31 -0.74
CA GLU A 59 0.41 0.18 0.70
C GLU A 59 0.07 1.50 1.37
N VAL A 60 -0.68 1.43 2.46
CA VAL A 60 -1.07 2.59 3.26
C VAL A 60 -0.35 2.53 4.60
N LYS A 61 0.40 3.56 4.91
CA LYS A 61 1.06 3.74 6.21
C LYS A 61 0.44 4.92 6.93
N THR A 62 -0.14 4.66 8.08
CA THR A 62 -0.71 5.68 8.94
C THR A 62 0.21 5.88 10.15
N ARG A 63 0.56 7.12 10.41
CA ARG A 63 1.42 7.51 11.51
C ARG A 63 0.78 8.62 12.32
N ARG A 64 1.09 8.64 13.61
CA ARG A 64 0.81 9.77 14.50
C ARG A 64 2.09 10.54 14.74
N GLY A 65 1.96 11.84 14.97
CA GLY A 65 3.08 12.72 15.31
C GLY A 65 3.59 13.51 14.12
N LYS A 66 4.84 13.93 14.20
CA LYS A 66 5.48 14.73 13.16
C LYS A 66 6.14 13.82 12.10
N LEU A 67 6.06 14.23 10.85
CA LEU A 67 6.88 13.63 9.80
C LEU A 67 8.35 13.90 10.12
N ILE A 68 9.19 12.87 9.94
CA ILE A 68 10.63 13.03 10.08
C ILE A 68 11.12 13.78 8.83
N PRO A 69 11.71 14.99 8.97
CA PRO A 69 12.21 15.72 7.82
C PRO A 69 13.28 14.89 7.07
N GLY A 70 13.18 14.87 5.75
CA GLY A 70 14.16 14.19 4.91
C GLY A 70 13.97 12.68 4.75
N SER A 71 12.93 12.08 5.36
CA SER A 71 12.61 10.67 5.11
C SER A 71 12.08 10.49 3.69
N SER A 72 12.62 9.49 2.99
CA SER A 72 12.14 9.09 1.67
C SER A 72 11.12 7.96 1.77
N PRO A 73 10.30 7.72 0.72
CA PRO A 73 9.36 6.58 0.73
C PRO A 73 10.05 5.24 0.95
N GLY A 74 11.27 5.08 0.46
CA GLY A 74 12.07 3.88 0.64
C GLY A 74 12.42 3.58 2.09
N ASP A 75 12.49 4.60 2.94
CA ASP A 75 12.79 4.44 4.37
C ASP A 75 11.61 3.86 5.16
N ASN A 76 10.42 3.89 4.58
CA ASN A 76 9.18 3.48 5.23
C ASN A 76 8.71 2.08 4.85
N LEU A 77 9.33 1.46 3.86
CA LEU A 77 9.06 0.09 3.43
C LEU A 77 10.35 -0.72 3.45
N SER A 78 10.36 -1.77 4.27
CA SER A 78 11.47 -2.72 4.30
C SER A 78 11.50 -3.57 3.02
N ALA A 79 12.65 -4.16 2.72
CA ALA A 79 12.78 -5.10 1.60
C ALA A 79 11.79 -6.27 1.72
N ASN A 80 11.57 -6.79 2.93
CA ASN A 80 10.60 -7.86 3.17
C ASN A 80 9.17 -7.42 2.93
N GLN A 81 8.80 -6.19 3.31
CA GLN A 81 7.47 -5.63 3.01
C GLN A 81 7.24 -5.49 1.51
N LYS A 82 8.22 -4.97 0.79
CA LYS A 82 8.15 -4.85 -0.68
C LYS A 82 7.97 -6.22 -1.35
N LYS A 83 8.74 -7.23 -0.93
CA LYS A 83 8.61 -8.60 -1.44
C LYS A 83 7.22 -9.19 -1.18
N ARG A 84 6.66 -8.99 0.01
CA ARG A 84 5.31 -9.45 0.36
C ARG A 84 4.24 -8.82 -0.53
N ILE A 85 4.33 -7.51 -0.74
CA ILE A 85 3.39 -6.78 -1.59
C ILE A 85 3.47 -7.31 -3.03
N ILE A 86 4.67 -7.49 -3.56
CA ILE A 86 4.86 -8.01 -4.92
C ILE A 86 4.31 -9.45 -5.05
N ARG A 87 4.57 -10.31 -4.08
CA ARG A 87 4.01 -11.67 -4.06
C ARG A 87 2.47 -11.65 -3.99
N ALA A 88 1.92 -10.81 -3.13
CA ALA A 88 0.47 -10.65 -3.02
C ALA A 88 -0.14 -10.12 -4.32
N SER A 89 0.52 -9.19 -5.01
CA SER A 89 0.07 -8.71 -6.31
C SER A 89 0.03 -9.83 -7.36
N SER A 90 0.95 -10.78 -7.28
CA SER A 90 0.98 -11.95 -8.14
C SER A 90 -0.26 -12.83 -7.96
N TYR A 91 -0.71 -13.02 -6.73
CA TYR A 91 -1.96 -13.74 -6.44
C TYR A 91 -3.17 -13.00 -7.00
N TYR A 92 -3.22 -11.69 -6.83
CA TYR A 92 -4.30 -10.88 -7.39
C TYR A 92 -4.35 -10.98 -8.91
N LEU A 93 -3.21 -10.83 -9.58
CA LEU A 93 -3.13 -10.94 -11.03
C LEU A 93 -3.57 -12.33 -11.54
N ALA A 94 -3.20 -13.39 -10.83
CA ALA A 94 -3.63 -14.74 -11.16
C ALA A 94 -5.16 -14.91 -11.07
N GLU A 95 -5.81 -14.29 -10.09
CA GLU A 95 -7.26 -14.32 -9.91
C GLU A 95 -8.02 -13.61 -11.04
N ILE A 96 -7.41 -12.60 -11.65
CA ILE A 96 -8.00 -11.86 -12.77
C ILE A 96 -7.46 -12.30 -14.14
N ASP A 97 -6.98 -13.55 -14.24
CA ASP A 97 -6.50 -14.18 -15.48
C ASP A 97 -5.28 -13.48 -16.11
N ARG A 98 -4.42 -12.90 -15.29
CA ARG A 98 -3.14 -12.29 -15.71
C ARG A 98 -3.25 -11.41 -16.95
N PRO A 99 -4.01 -10.31 -16.91
CA PRO A 99 -4.15 -9.43 -18.05
C PRO A 99 -2.80 -8.82 -18.42
N SER A 100 -2.59 -8.58 -19.71
CA SER A 100 -1.43 -7.84 -20.19
C SER A 100 -1.62 -6.36 -19.87
N CYS A 101 -1.21 -5.94 -18.69
CA CYS A 101 -1.32 -4.57 -18.23
C CYS A 101 -0.07 -4.14 -17.47
N ARG A 102 0.14 -2.85 -17.40
CA ARG A 102 1.19 -2.29 -16.55
C ARG A 102 0.78 -2.38 -15.09
N CYS A 103 1.76 -2.63 -14.23
CA CYS A 103 1.58 -2.63 -12.78
C CYS A 103 2.47 -1.57 -12.14
N ARG A 104 1.95 -0.92 -11.12
CA ARG A 104 2.66 0.08 -10.35
C ARG A 104 2.46 -0.18 -8.87
N TYR A 105 3.50 0.08 -8.08
CA TYR A 105 3.46 -0.08 -6.63
C TYR A 105 3.60 1.27 -5.97
N ASP A 106 2.59 1.68 -5.24
CA ASP A 106 2.49 2.99 -4.62
C ASP A 106 2.48 2.88 -3.10
N LEU A 107 2.96 3.92 -2.45
CA LEU A 107 2.84 4.11 -1.02
C LEU A 107 2.02 5.37 -0.76
N ILE A 108 1.02 5.28 0.10
CA ILE A 108 0.30 6.44 0.63
C ILE A 108 0.58 6.53 2.12
N GLU A 109 1.19 7.63 2.53
CA GLU A 109 1.43 7.94 3.92
C GLU A 109 0.39 8.92 4.43
N VAL A 110 -0.28 8.55 5.51
CA VAL A 110 -1.28 9.38 6.18
C VAL A 110 -0.74 9.76 7.55
N LEU A 111 -0.58 11.05 7.77
CA LEU A 111 -0.25 11.57 9.10
C LEU A 111 -1.55 11.88 9.82
N ALA A 112 -1.86 11.10 10.86
CA ALA A 112 -3.07 11.27 11.65
C ALA A 112 -2.88 12.38 12.69
N GLY A 113 -3.82 13.29 12.73
CA GLY A 113 -3.94 14.30 13.76
C GLY A 113 -5.00 13.94 14.79
N ARG A 114 -5.21 14.81 15.78
CA ARG A 114 -6.19 14.61 16.85
C ARG A 114 -7.63 14.57 16.33
N PHE A 115 -7.93 15.34 15.29
CA PHE A 115 -9.28 15.52 14.74
C PHE A 115 -9.42 15.04 13.29
N GLY A 116 -8.47 14.27 12.80
CA GLY A 116 -8.46 13.75 11.43
C GLY A 116 -7.08 13.79 10.82
N PRO A 117 -6.96 13.48 9.52
CA PRO A 117 -5.66 13.47 8.85
C PRO A 117 -5.09 14.89 8.77
N ARG A 118 -3.81 15.05 9.13
CA ARG A 118 -3.07 16.33 9.04
C ARG A 118 -2.38 16.49 7.71
N SER A 119 -1.88 15.40 7.13
CA SER A 119 -1.28 15.40 5.81
C SER A 119 -1.36 14.01 5.18
N ILE A 120 -1.39 13.99 3.87
CA ILE A 120 -1.36 12.77 3.08
C ILE A 120 -0.33 12.96 1.98
N LYS A 121 0.57 11.97 1.82
CA LYS A 121 1.54 11.93 0.73
C LYS A 121 1.33 10.67 -0.08
N HIS A 122 1.22 10.83 -1.38
CA HIS A 122 1.11 9.74 -2.34
C HIS A 122 2.41 9.63 -3.13
N TRP A 123 3.11 8.52 -2.94
CA TRP A 123 4.35 8.20 -3.62
C TRP A 123 4.07 7.17 -4.72
N ARG A 124 3.97 7.66 -5.95
CA ARG A 124 3.68 6.82 -7.11
C ARG A 124 4.94 6.10 -7.56
N GLY A 125 4.80 4.80 -7.89
CA GLY A 125 5.93 4.02 -8.37
C GLY A 125 7.05 3.94 -7.35
N CYS A 126 6.72 3.70 -6.09
CA CYS A 126 7.65 3.73 -4.96
C CYS A 126 8.76 2.67 -5.06
N PHE A 127 8.48 1.54 -5.70
CA PHE A 127 9.44 0.47 -5.94
C PHE A 127 9.03 -0.38 -7.14
N THR A 128 9.95 -1.20 -7.63
CA THR A 128 9.73 -2.11 -8.76
C THR A 128 10.06 -3.56 -8.37
N PRO A 129 9.46 -4.57 -9.04
CA PRO A 129 9.80 -5.97 -8.79
C PRO A 129 11.29 -6.28 -8.96
N SER A 130 11.94 -5.69 -9.95
CA SER A 130 13.36 -5.89 -10.21
C SER A 130 14.28 -5.46 -9.06
N GLU A 131 13.91 -4.44 -8.32
CA GLU A 131 14.66 -3.98 -7.16
C GLU A 131 14.55 -4.95 -5.98
N SER A 132 13.39 -5.60 -5.86
CA SER A 132 13.10 -6.49 -4.74
C SER A 132 13.59 -7.93 -4.95
N PHE A 133 13.79 -8.34 -6.18
CA PHE A 133 14.15 -9.71 -6.56
C PHE A 133 15.50 -9.81 -7.28
N ARG A 134 16.45 -8.94 -6.96
CA ARG A 134 17.78 -8.95 -7.60
C ARG A 134 18.49 -10.31 -7.56
N HIS A 135 18.11 -11.21 -6.68
CA HIS A 135 18.71 -12.52 -6.49
C HIS A 135 17.73 -13.70 -6.63
N GLU A 136 16.48 -13.43 -6.92
CA GLU A 136 15.46 -14.47 -7.10
C GLU A 136 14.84 -14.36 -8.47
N LYS A 137 14.59 -15.49 -9.14
CA LYS A 137 13.79 -15.49 -10.37
C LYS A 137 12.41 -14.91 -10.05
N PRO A 138 11.90 -13.97 -10.84
CA PRO A 138 10.55 -13.48 -10.64
C PRO A 138 9.59 -14.66 -10.74
N LEU A 139 8.67 -14.72 -9.79
CA LEU A 139 7.62 -15.75 -9.77
C LEU A 139 6.65 -15.58 -10.94
N ILE A 140 6.75 -14.47 -11.67
CA ILE A 140 5.89 -14.15 -12.81
C ILE A 140 6.69 -13.32 -13.81
N ASP A 141 6.64 -13.70 -15.07
CA ASP A 141 7.01 -12.83 -16.18
C ASP A 141 5.90 -11.80 -16.39
N PHE A 142 6.23 -10.57 -16.11
CA PHE A 142 5.35 -9.44 -16.40
C PHE A 142 5.53 -8.98 -17.85
#